data_471f36088cf4ad6f0350148c828e9acc
#
_entry.id   471f36088cf4ad6f0350148c828e9acc
#
_cell.length_a   1.000
_cell.length_b   1.000
_cell.length_c   1.000
_cell.angle_alpha   90.00
_cell.angle_beta   90.00
_cell.angle_gamma   90.00
#
_symmetry.space_group_name_H-M   'P 1'
#
loop_
_entity.id
_entity.type
_entity.pdbx_description
1 polymer ?
#
loop_
_entity_poly.entity_id
_entity_poly.type
_entity_poly.pdbx_seq_one_letter_code
_entity_poly.pdbx_strand_id
1 'polypeptide(L)'
;MLIYFSSAPLYTNNIHLPNNQNTIPPEIQHNTKFFPFFKDILGAMDGTHINCNATAADRQAAWDRKGTVTQNCLAICSFDMRFLYIFSGWDGSAANSTMFNDTHITDLLILPGKYYLADAGFPICNALLIPYWGVSYHLAEWARAHLQ
;
A
#
# COMPACT_ATOMS: atom_id res chain seq x y z
N MET A 1 8.29 -3.60 -24.91
CA MET A 1 7.28 -2.68 -24.38
C MET A 1 7.32 -2.57 -22.85
N LEU A 2 7.38 -3.66 -22.07
CA LEU A 2 7.49 -3.62 -20.60
C LEU A 2 8.69 -2.82 -20.08
N ILE A 3 9.86 -2.93 -20.71
CA ILE A 3 11.08 -2.21 -20.31
C ILE A 3 10.89 -0.68 -20.35
N TYR A 4 10.10 -0.16 -21.27
CA TYR A 4 9.83 1.29 -21.38
C TYR A 4 9.04 1.83 -20.19
N PHE A 5 8.11 1.05 -19.63
CA PHE A 5 7.29 1.46 -18.50
C PHE A 5 8.00 1.32 -17.16
N SER A 6 9.01 0.46 -17.06
CA SER A 6 9.77 0.20 -15.84
C SER A 6 11.12 0.96 -15.79
N SER A 7 11.41 1.81 -16.75
CA SER A 7 12.69 2.54 -16.83
C SER A 7 12.49 4.04 -16.99
N ALA A 8 13.57 4.79 -16.73
CA ALA A 8 13.61 6.22 -17.00
C ALA A 8 13.41 6.49 -18.51
N PRO A 9 12.74 7.60 -18.90
CA PRO A 9 12.18 8.62 -17.98
C PRO A 9 10.76 8.36 -17.50
N LEU A 10 10.05 7.38 -18.07
CA LEU A 10 8.61 7.18 -17.76
C LEU A 10 8.38 6.80 -16.31
N TYR A 11 9.07 5.78 -15.80
CA TYR A 11 8.90 5.36 -14.41
C TYR A 11 9.27 6.48 -13.45
N THR A 12 10.47 7.03 -13.57
CA THR A 12 11.01 8.02 -12.65
C THR A 12 10.27 9.36 -12.65
N ASN A 13 9.61 9.72 -13.77
CA ASN A 13 8.83 10.95 -13.83
C ASN A 13 7.41 10.81 -13.26
N ASN A 14 6.88 9.59 -13.18
CA ASN A 14 5.50 9.35 -12.79
C ASN A 14 5.34 8.64 -11.45
N ILE A 15 6.35 7.89 -10.99
CA ILE A 15 6.32 7.13 -9.73
C ILE A 15 7.51 7.59 -8.88
N HIS A 16 7.22 8.33 -7.82
CA HIS A 16 8.23 8.81 -6.88
C HIS A 16 7.63 8.98 -5.48
N LEU A 17 8.43 8.64 -4.49
CA LEU A 17 8.06 8.81 -3.10
C LEU A 17 7.96 10.30 -2.73
N PRO A 18 7.06 10.66 -1.79
CA PRO A 18 6.97 12.01 -1.26
C PRO A 18 8.30 12.46 -0.64
N ASN A 19 8.59 13.74 -0.77
CA ASN A 19 9.75 14.38 -0.15
C ASN A 19 9.33 15.35 0.98
N ASN A 20 10.28 15.92 1.68
CA ASN A 20 10.03 16.84 2.81
C ASN A 20 9.28 18.14 2.42
N GLN A 21 9.16 18.45 1.15
CA GLN A 21 8.46 19.66 0.66
C GLN A 21 6.98 19.36 0.34
N ASN A 22 6.54 18.10 0.42
CA ASN A 22 5.16 17.75 0.15
C ASN A 22 4.24 18.39 1.21
N THR A 23 3.27 19.13 0.72
CA THR A 23 2.19 19.71 1.53
C THR A 23 1.18 18.64 1.93
N ILE A 24 0.33 18.98 2.91
CA ILE A 24 -0.79 18.11 3.28
C ILE A 24 -1.67 17.88 2.04
N PRO A 25 -2.04 16.63 1.71
CA PRO A 25 -2.93 16.37 0.58
C PRO A 25 -4.22 17.17 0.68
N PRO A 26 -4.68 17.82 -0.41
CA PRO A 26 -5.91 18.62 -0.39
C PRO A 26 -7.14 17.83 0.06
N GLU A 27 -7.21 16.53 -0.25
CA GLU A 27 -8.26 15.60 0.15
C GLU A 27 -8.34 15.46 1.68
N ILE A 28 -7.22 15.60 2.35
CA ILE A 28 -7.14 15.61 3.82
C ILE A 28 -7.38 17.02 4.36
N GLN A 29 -6.68 18.02 3.80
CA GLN A 29 -6.70 19.39 4.32
C GLN A 29 -8.09 20.03 4.29
N HIS A 30 -8.84 19.79 3.23
CA HIS A 30 -10.17 20.36 3.02
C HIS A 30 -11.31 19.55 3.65
N ASN A 31 -11.01 18.41 4.28
CA ASN A 31 -12.00 17.55 4.90
C ASN A 31 -11.92 17.66 6.42
N THR A 32 -12.93 18.27 7.04
CA THR A 32 -12.99 18.47 8.50
C THR A 32 -13.06 17.20 9.33
N LYS A 33 -13.43 16.05 8.72
CA LYS A 33 -13.40 14.74 9.38
C LYS A 33 -11.99 14.15 9.43
N PHE A 34 -11.13 14.55 8.51
CA PHE A 34 -9.78 14.01 8.40
C PHE A 34 -8.74 14.98 8.97
N PHE A 35 -8.89 16.26 8.75
CA PHE A 35 -8.00 17.28 9.31
C PHE A 35 -8.48 17.70 10.73
N PRO A 36 -7.58 17.82 11.71
CA PRO A 36 -6.12 17.71 11.63
C PRO A 36 -5.56 16.29 11.89
N PHE A 37 -6.41 15.28 12.10
CA PHE A 37 -5.99 13.96 12.57
C PHE A 37 -5.04 13.24 11.60
N PHE A 38 -5.27 13.39 10.30
CA PHE A 38 -4.48 12.73 9.24
C PHE A 38 -3.52 13.69 8.52
N LYS A 39 -3.12 14.80 9.15
CA LYS A 39 -2.22 15.80 8.53
C LYS A 39 -0.86 15.24 8.10
N ASP A 40 -0.40 14.18 8.74
CA ASP A 40 0.91 13.58 8.51
C ASP A 40 0.87 12.32 7.61
N ILE A 41 -0.30 12.06 7.02
CA ILE A 41 -0.49 10.93 6.12
C ILE A 41 0.07 11.23 4.74
N LEU A 42 0.74 10.23 4.14
CA LEU A 42 1.34 10.34 2.81
C LEU A 42 0.48 9.70 1.71
N GLY A 43 -0.32 8.69 2.05
CA GLY A 43 -1.11 7.92 1.11
C GLY A 43 -1.57 6.60 1.72
N ALA A 44 -1.87 5.62 0.88
CA ALA A 44 -2.28 4.29 1.29
C ALA A 44 -1.44 3.22 0.57
N MET A 45 -1.22 2.08 1.25
CA MET A 45 -0.54 0.93 0.68
C MET A 45 -1.36 -0.33 0.80
N ASP A 46 -1.21 -1.21 -0.16
CA ASP A 46 -1.83 -2.52 -0.17
C ASP A 46 -1.02 -3.51 -1.00
N GLY A 47 -1.19 -4.80 -0.68
CA GLY A 47 -0.70 -5.91 -1.49
C GLY A 47 -1.72 -6.30 -2.55
N THR A 48 -1.29 -6.45 -3.78
CA THR A 48 -2.18 -6.87 -4.87
C THR A 48 -1.63 -8.07 -5.62
N HIS A 49 -2.51 -9.02 -5.94
CA HIS A 49 -2.16 -10.23 -6.69
C HIS A 49 -2.38 -10.03 -8.18
N ILE A 50 -1.35 -10.25 -8.96
CA ILE A 50 -1.41 -10.22 -10.42
C ILE A 50 -1.25 -11.64 -10.95
N ASN A 51 -2.20 -12.12 -11.74
CA ASN A 51 -2.12 -13.45 -12.35
C ASN A 51 -0.85 -13.57 -13.20
N CYS A 52 -0.12 -14.64 -13.01
CA CYS A 52 1.11 -14.90 -13.76
C CYS A 52 1.20 -16.36 -14.21
N ASN A 53 2.08 -16.60 -15.16
CA ASN A 53 2.43 -17.96 -15.61
C ASN A 53 3.74 -18.36 -14.93
N ALA A 54 3.65 -19.10 -13.83
CA ALA A 54 4.81 -19.65 -13.16
C ALA A 54 5.30 -20.94 -13.87
N THR A 55 6.61 -21.18 -13.80
CA THR A 55 7.18 -22.46 -14.23
C THR A 55 6.65 -23.61 -13.35
N ALA A 56 6.80 -24.85 -13.80
CA ALA A 56 6.37 -26.02 -13.01
C ALA A 56 7.10 -26.07 -11.64
N ALA A 57 8.35 -25.59 -11.56
CA ALA A 57 9.14 -25.56 -10.34
C ALA A 57 8.64 -24.49 -9.35
N ASP A 58 8.21 -23.33 -9.86
CA ASP A 58 7.85 -22.17 -9.02
C ASP A 58 6.35 -22.11 -8.70
N ARG A 59 5.56 -23.00 -9.30
CA ARG A 59 4.10 -22.95 -9.23
C ARG A 59 3.56 -23.05 -7.81
N GLN A 60 4.19 -23.83 -6.93
CA GLN A 60 3.73 -24.02 -5.55
C GLN A 60 3.92 -22.75 -4.72
N ALA A 61 5.02 -22.03 -4.88
CA ALA A 61 5.28 -20.76 -4.20
C ALA A 61 4.41 -19.62 -4.75
N ALA A 62 4.06 -19.68 -6.04
CA ALA A 62 3.23 -18.70 -6.70
C ALA A 62 1.71 -18.82 -6.41
N TRP A 63 1.26 -19.84 -5.65
CA TRP A 63 -0.14 -19.97 -5.28
C TRP A 63 -0.52 -18.92 -4.22
N ASP A 64 -1.58 -18.18 -4.51
CA ASP A 64 -2.25 -17.34 -3.53
C ASP A 64 -3.13 -18.20 -2.57
N ARG A 65 -3.77 -17.57 -1.60
CA ARG A 65 -4.68 -18.24 -0.65
C ARG A 65 -5.89 -18.91 -1.32
N LYS A 66 -6.19 -18.58 -2.57
CA LYS A 66 -7.29 -19.13 -3.36
C LYS A 66 -6.83 -20.24 -4.31
N GLY A 67 -5.54 -20.59 -4.32
CA GLY A 67 -4.95 -21.58 -5.20
C GLY A 67 -4.74 -21.10 -6.64
N THR A 68 -4.76 -19.77 -6.86
CA THR A 68 -4.45 -19.16 -8.15
C THR A 68 -2.97 -18.85 -8.23
N VAL A 69 -2.36 -19.07 -9.40
CA VAL A 69 -0.95 -18.75 -9.65
C VAL A 69 -0.81 -17.24 -9.86
N THR A 70 -0.25 -16.56 -8.87
CA THR A 70 -0.13 -15.11 -8.87
C THR A 70 1.25 -14.65 -8.43
N GLN A 71 1.60 -13.45 -8.84
CA GLN A 71 2.70 -12.66 -8.28
C GLN A 71 2.10 -11.60 -7.36
N ASN A 72 2.65 -11.47 -6.15
CA ASN A 72 2.23 -10.44 -5.23
C ASN A 72 3.06 -9.16 -5.45
N CYS A 73 2.39 -8.02 -5.43
CA CYS A 73 2.97 -6.71 -5.63
C CYS A 73 2.55 -5.79 -4.49
N LEU A 74 3.49 -5.07 -3.90
CA LEU A 74 3.21 -3.97 -2.98
C LEU A 74 3.02 -2.68 -3.77
N ALA A 75 1.89 -2.02 -3.62
CA ALA A 75 1.59 -0.75 -4.25
C ALA A 75 1.27 0.32 -3.21
N ILE A 76 1.79 1.52 -3.42
CA ILE A 76 1.49 2.70 -2.62
C ILE A 76 0.91 3.77 -3.53
N CYS A 77 -0.22 4.36 -3.15
CA CYS A 77 -0.86 5.43 -3.89
C CYS A 77 -1.12 6.66 -3.01
N SER A 78 -1.12 7.83 -3.64
CA SER A 78 -1.58 9.09 -3.07
C SER A 78 -3.12 9.17 -3.07
N PHE A 79 -3.67 10.19 -2.40
CA PHE A 79 -5.13 10.39 -2.34
C PHE A 79 -5.73 10.92 -3.65
N ASP A 80 -4.91 11.46 -4.56
CA ASP A 80 -5.28 11.79 -5.93
C ASP A 80 -5.11 10.60 -6.92
N MET A 81 -4.99 9.37 -6.37
CA MET A 81 -4.95 8.11 -7.12
C MET A 81 -3.73 7.94 -8.04
N ARG A 82 -2.58 8.49 -7.66
CA ARG A 82 -1.31 8.26 -8.36
C ARG A 82 -0.47 7.25 -7.61
N PHE A 83 0.22 6.39 -8.34
CA PHE A 83 1.20 5.51 -7.71
C PHE A 83 2.42 6.31 -7.26
N LEU A 84 2.80 6.11 -5.99
CA LEU A 84 3.99 6.66 -5.36
C LEU A 84 5.13 5.66 -5.32
N TYR A 85 4.80 4.37 -5.26
CA TYR A 85 5.75 3.28 -5.20
C TYR A 85 5.08 1.98 -5.65
N ILE A 86 5.82 1.16 -6.38
CA ILE A 86 5.38 -0.17 -6.78
C ILE A 86 6.59 -1.11 -6.67
N PHE A 87 6.43 -2.17 -5.92
CA PHE A 87 7.38 -3.26 -5.85
C PHE A 87 6.70 -4.57 -6.25
N SER A 88 7.27 -5.27 -7.22
CA SER A 88 6.74 -6.52 -7.76
C SER A 88 7.80 -7.61 -7.72
N GLY A 89 7.36 -8.87 -7.82
CA GLY A 89 8.28 -10.01 -7.89
C GLY A 89 8.22 -10.95 -6.70
N TRP A 90 7.29 -10.70 -5.77
CA TRP A 90 7.03 -11.62 -4.66
C TRP A 90 6.14 -12.78 -5.10
N ASP A 91 6.37 -13.92 -4.49
CA ASP A 91 5.50 -15.08 -4.66
C ASP A 91 4.07 -14.76 -4.19
N GLY A 92 3.06 -15.38 -4.82
CA GLY A 92 1.66 -15.19 -4.45
C GLY A 92 1.34 -15.57 -3.00
N SER A 93 2.17 -16.39 -2.36
CA SER A 93 2.06 -16.78 -0.95
C SER A 93 2.65 -15.74 0.03
N ALA A 94 3.39 -14.74 -0.45
CA ALA A 94 4.05 -13.77 0.41
C ALA A 94 3.04 -12.90 1.18
N ALA A 95 3.27 -12.74 2.48
CA ALA A 95 2.43 -11.90 3.33
C ALA A 95 2.78 -10.41 3.14
N ASN A 96 1.78 -9.52 3.27
CA ASN A 96 1.97 -8.06 3.21
C ASN A 96 3.04 -7.57 4.20
N SER A 97 3.08 -8.15 5.41
CA SER A 97 4.09 -7.83 6.43
C SER A 97 5.51 -8.15 5.97
N THR A 98 5.71 -9.26 5.26
CA THR A 98 7.02 -9.64 4.72
C THR A 98 7.45 -8.68 3.63
N MET A 99 6.57 -8.39 2.68
CA MET A 99 6.84 -7.43 1.60
C MET A 99 7.19 -6.04 2.14
N PHE A 100 6.42 -5.56 3.12
CA PHE A 100 6.69 -4.27 3.75
C PHE A 100 8.05 -4.23 4.44
N ASN A 101 8.38 -5.22 5.26
CA ASN A 101 9.65 -5.23 5.99
C ASN A 101 10.85 -5.23 5.04
N ASP A 102 10.77 -6.00 3.97
CA ASP A 102 11.85 -6.08 2.98
C ASP A 102 12.02 -4.76 2.21
N THR A 103 10.92 -4.20 1.71
CA THR A 103 10.97 -2.92 0.98
C THR A 103 11.38 -1.75 1.88
N HIS A 104 10.92 -1.73 3.14
CA HIS A 104 11.26 -0.67 4.10
C HIS A 104 12.75 -0.66 4.47
N ILE A 105 13.38 -1.81 4.48
CA ILE A 105 14.83 -1.92 4.71
C ILE A 105 15.62 -1.54 3.45
N THR A 106 15.07 -1.82 2.26
CA THR A 106 15.80 -1.72 1.00
C THR A 106 15.73 -0.30 0.40
N ASP A 107 14.53 0.19 0.09
CA ASP A 107 14.37 1.43 -0.69
C ASP A 107 13.10 2.24 -0.40
N LEU A 108 12.13 1.69 0.34
CA LEU A 108 10.93 2.43 0.73
C LEU A 108 11.24 3.40 1.88
N LEU A 109 11.68 4.60 1.52
CA LEU A 109 11.94 5.66 2.49
C LEU A 109 10.63 6.30 2.96
N ILE A 110 10.37 6.19 4.26
CA ILE A 110 9.24 6.86 4.92
C ILE A 110 9.78 8.00 5.76
N LEU A 111 9.28 9.20 5.52
CA LEU A 111 9.73 10.42 6.19
C LEU A 111 9.46 10.35 7.70
N PRO A 112 10.37 10.82 8.56
CA PRO A 112 10.16 10.86 10.00
C PRO A 112 8.86 11.60 10.37
N GLY A 113 8.03 10.98 11.23
CA GLY A 113 6.73 11.51 11.65
C GLY A 113 5.62 11.43 10.61
N LYS A 114 5.88 10.84 9.45
CA LYS A 114 4.89 10.56 8.41
C LYS A 114 4.54 9.07 8.39
N TYR A 115 3.35 8.75 7.84
CA TYR A 115 2.86 7.38 7.77
C TYR A 115 1.94 7.16 6.57
N TYR A 116 1.72 5.89 6.25
CA TYR A 116 0.73 5.44 5.25
C TYR A 116 -0.43 4.71 5.93
N LEU A 117 -1.60 4.73 5.30
CA LEU A 117 -2.68 3.80 5.65
C LEU A 117 -2.34 2.42 5.10
N ALA A 118 -2.65 1.38 5.86
CA ALA A 118 -2.56 0.00 5.41
C ALA A 118 -3.64 -0.87 6.07
N ASP A 119 -3.87 -2.06 5.55
CA ASP A 119 -4.80 -3.01 6.15
C ASP A 119 -4.17 -3.75 7.35
N ALA A 120 -4.97 -4.59 8.02
CA ALA A 120 -4.52 -5.37 9.18
C ALA A 120 -3.51 -6.49 8.85
N GLY A 121 -3.22 -6.76 7.59
CA GLY A 121 -2.18 -7.69 7.13
C GLY A 121 -0.76 -7.13 7.21
N PHE A 122 -0.62 -5.83 7.47
CA PHE A 122 0.65 -5.16 7.65
C PHE A 122 1.11 -5.13 9.11
N PRO A 123 2.42 -4.92 9.40
CA PRO A 123 2.93 -4.87 10.76
C PRO A 123 2.54 -3.56 11.46
N ILE A 124 2.39 -3.63 12.80
CA ILE A 124 2.19 -2.44 13.63
C ILE A 124 3.53 -1.72 13.77
N CYS A 125 3.63 -0.50 13.24
CA CYS A 125 4.81 0.35 13.38
C CYS A 125 4.46 1.84 13.25
N ASN A 126 5.40 2.72 13.57
CA ASN A 126 5.18 4.17 13.48
C ASN A 126 5.00 4.71 12.05
N ALA A 127 5.36 3.93 11.06
CA ALA A 127 5.26 4.28 9.64
C ALA A 127 3.91 3.88 9.01
N LEU A 128 3.07 3.12 9.72
CA LEU A 128 1.80 2.62 9.23
C LEU A 128 0.67 2.88 10.22
N LEU A 129 -0.44 3.35 9.70
CA LEU A 129 -1.70 3.39 10.42
C LEU A 129 -2.58 2.24 9.91
N ILE A 130 -2.73 1.22 10.76
CA ILE A 130 -3.51 0.02 10.46
C ILE A 130 -4.72 -0.09 11.40
N PRO A 131 -5.78 -0.83 11.02
CA PRO A 131 -6.90 -1.14 11.91
C PRO A 131 -6.45 -1.94 13.13
N TYR A 132 -7.12 -1.77 14.25
CA TYR A 132 -6.85 -2.58 15.45
C TYR A 132 -7.16 -4.05 15.20
N TRP A 133 -6.26 -4.93 15.61
CA TRP A 133 -6.45 -6.38 15.52
C TRP A 133 -7.64 -6.83 16.39
N GLY A 134 -8.46 -7.74 15.85
CA GLY A 134 -9.59 -8.31 16.57
C GLY A 134 -10.81 -7.39 16.75
N VAL A 135 -10.77 -6.19 16.18
CA VAL A 135 -11.91 -5.27 16.16
C VAL A 135 -12.69 -5.44 14.87
N SER A 136 -13.94 -5.81 14.96
CA SER A 136 -14.84 -5.92 13.82
C SER A 136 -15.38 -4.52 13.47
N TYR A 137 -14.90 -3.93 12.40
CA TYR A 137 -15.44 -2.68 11.86
C TYR A 137 -16.67 -3.00 10.99
N HIS A 138 -17.84 -3.12 11.63
CA HIS A 138 -19.08 -3.41 10.90
C HIS A 138 -19.63 -2.15 10.24
N LEU A 139 -19.70 -2.16 8.91
CA LEU A 139 -20.40 -1.12 8.11
C LEU A 139 -21.85 -0.89 8.58
N ALA A 140 -22.51 -1.91 9.13
CA ALA A 140 -23.85 -1.82 9.69
C ALA A 140 -23.94 -0.96 10.97
N GLU A 141 -22.91 -0.93 11.81
CA GLU A 141 -22.86 -0.07 13.00
C GLU A 141 -22.59 1.38 12.61
N TRP A 142 -21.76 1.59 11.61
CA TRP A 142 -21.49 2.91 11.06
C TRP A 142 -22.73 3.53 10.43
N ALA A 143 -23.52 2.76 9.68
CA ALA A 143 -24.79 3.19 9.10
C ALA A 143 -25.84 3.57 10.17
N ARG A 144 -25.88 2.88 11.31
CA ARG A 144 -26.79 3.20 12.43
C ARG A 144 -26.40 4.50 13.15
N ALA A 145 -25.11 4.77 13.31
CA ALA A 145 -24.63 6.00 13.97
C ALA A 145 -24.92 7.28 13.17
N HIS A 146 -25.18 7.17 11.87
CA HIS A 146 -25.53 8.30 11.00
C HIS A 146 -27.04 8.53 10.84
N LEU A 147 -27.88 7.69 11.43
CA LEU A 147 -29.34 7.82 11.40
C LEU A 147 -29.92 8.38 12.73
N GLN A 148 -29.06 8.79 13.66
CA GLN A 148 -29.40 9.57 14.87
C GLN A 148 -28.85 11.00 14.74
#